data_4d2634527133ac51969f2213a194edaa
#
_entry.id   4d2634527133ac51969f2213a194edaa
#
_cell.length_a   1.000
_cell.length_b   1.000
_cell.length_c   1.000
_cell.angle_alpha   90.00
_cell.angle_beta   90.00
_cell.angle_gamma   90.00
#
_symmetry.space_group_name_H-M   'P 1'
#
loop_
_entity.id
_entity.type
_entity.pdbx_description
1 polymer ?
#
loop_
_entity_poly.entity_id
_entity_poly.type
_entity_poly.pdbx_seq_one_letter_code
_entity_poly.pdbx_strand_id
1 'polypeptide(L)'
;ICFLLLTVIACKKPGCTDPIAINYYPEATKDDGSCEYEDFNPAKLLGQILQNKTLTKDTVWILDGRVTVMEGVTLSIEPGTIIKAEPGTGSSASTLIVKRGGKINAIGTSEEPIIFTAKQDNLDGNLNEGVRGLWGGVIINGKAPASFVGNVTEFQIEGIPATDLSGRMGGTEPHDNSGIFRYVSIRHGGSEIGEGNEINGLTLGAVGDGTQVDHIEIVGNTDDGIEIFGGTVNPHHILVWGQGDDGIDLDCGYAGRLSNSVVILTEASDHAIEVDGPEGSLMAEFELDSIYLVGATTNCLPDGVDGEIADYRKGAMGVSKNIWCIDFALSSDVELDNNSDSQNYTNGVLEFENWYIKNPVDDNGNECFGITIDNLFYDKGTVQSTFEQDAYNFASFVTTTPFEDIINNEFSWTYYNYAH
;
A
#
# COMPACT_ATOMS: atom_id res chain seq x y z
N ILE A 1 66.74 -42.25 -37.55
CA ILE A 1 65.91 -41.71 -36.46
C ILE A 1 64.62 -41.19 -37.09
N CYS A 2 63.52 -41.95 -36.99
CA CYS A 2 62.21 -41.58 -37.52
C CYS A 2 61.43 -40.82 -36.41
N PHE A 3 61.17 -39.55 -36.62
CA PHE A 3 60.33 -38.76 -35.71
C PHE A 3 58.86 -39.04 -36.03
N LEU A 4 58.14 -39.68 -35.10
CA LEU A 4 56.69 -39.88 -35.15
C LEU A 4 56.03 -38.61 -34.66
N LEU A 5 55.43 -37.86 -35.58
CA LEU A 5 54.60 -36.71 -35.24
C LEU A 5 53.25 -37.24 -34.71
N LEU A 6 53.03 -37.21 -33.40
CA LEU A 6 51.68 -37.41 -32.80
C LEU A 6 50.86 -36.17 -33.05
N THR A 7 49.90 -36.21 -33.98
CA THR A 7 48.86 -35.24 -34.12
C THR A 7 47.78 -35.46 -33.04
N VAL A 8 47.74 -34.61 -32.02
CA VAL A 8 46.65 -34.61 -31.06
C VAL A 8 45.41 -34.03 -31.77
N ILE A 9 44.48 -34.90 -32.12
CA ILE A 9 43.15 -34.47 -32.59
C ILE A 9 42.38 -34.00 -31.35
N ALA A 10 42.33 -32.70 -31.13
CA ALA A 10 41.47 -32.12 -30.12
C ALA A 10 40.01 -32.41 -30.52
N CYS A 11 39.32 -33.27 -29.75
CA CYS A 11 37.87 -33.44 -29.89
C CYS A 11 37.16 -32.11 -29.62
N LYS A 12 36.51 -31.58 -30.63
CA LYS A 12 35.62 -30.40 -30.44
C LYS A 12 34.43 -30.85 -29.64
N LYS A 13 34.17 -30.20 -28.51
CA LYS A 13 32.96 -30.39 -27.72
C LYS A 13 31.89 -29.50 -28.30
N PRO A 14 30.80 -30.04 -28.88
CA PRO A 14 29.66 -29.22 -29.36
C PRO A 14 28.81 -28.74 -28.19
N GLY A 15 28.17 -27.59 -28.31
CA GLY A 15 27.28 -26.98 -27.34
C GLY A 15 27.18 -25.48 -27.58
N CYS A 16 26.27 -24.82 -26.85
CA CYS A 16 26.11 -23.37 -26.91
C CYS A 16 27.37 -22.67 -26.39
N THR A 17 27.97 -21.79 -27.20
CA THR A 17 29.18 -21.02 -26.86
C THR A 17 28.91 -19.59 -26.51
N ASP A 18 27.65 -19.14 -26.55
CA ASP A 18 27.25 -17.75 -26.22
C ASP A 18 26.99 -17.61 -24.71
N PRO A 19 27.80 -16.77 -23.99
CA PRO A 19 27.64 -16.59 -22.55
C PRO A 19 26.30 -15.97 -22.12
N ILE A 20 25.55 -15.39 -23.05
CA ILE A 20 24.22 -14.81 -22.75
C ILE A 20 23.08 -15.82 -22.93
N ALA A 21 23.35 -17.00 -23.51
CA ALA A 21 22.34 -18.04 -23.65
C ALA A 21 22.08 -18.74 -22.30
N ILE A 22 20.80 -19.10 -22.03
CA ILE A 22 20.40 -19.80 -20.80
C ILE A 22 21.01 -21.19 -20.67
N ASN A 23 21.35 -21.81 -21.79
CA ASN A 23 22.03 -23.11 -21.87
C ASN A 23 23.49 -22.99 -22.23
N TYR A 24 24.17 -21.86 -21.93
CA TYR A 24 25.62 -21.69 -22.15
C TYR A 24 26.41 -22.84 -21.54
N TYR A 25 27.28 -23.44 -22.37
CA TYR A 25 28.16 -24.52 -21.95
C TYR A 25 29.63 -24.07 -22.00
N PRO A 26 30.23 -23.68 -20.85
CA PRO A 26 31.58 -23.10 -20.81
C PRO A 26 32.68 -24.00 -21.42
N GLU A 27 32.43 -25.30 -21.50
CA GLU A 27 33.39 -26.26 -22.07
C GLU A 27 33.20 -26.50 -23.58
N ALA A 28 32.16 -25.91 -24.18
CA ALA A 28 31.96 -26.01 -25.61
C ALA A 28 33.09 -25.30 -26.37
N THR A 29 33.67 -26.01 -27.35
CA THR A 29 34.70 -25.49 -28.25
C THR A 29 34.20 -25.33 -29.68
N LYS A 30 32.95 -25.67 -29.93
CA LYS A 30 32.26 -25.50 -31.19
C LYS A 30 30.80 -25.24 -30.91
N ASP A 31 30.29 -24.10 -31.42
CA ASP A 31 28.85 -23.83 -31.43
C ASP A 31 28.15 -24.86 -32.31
N ASP A 32 27.13 -25.50 -31.78
CA ASP A 32 26.30 -26.48 -32.47
C ASP A 32 24.92 -25.95 -32.87
N GLY A 33 24.68 -24.65 -32.60
CA GLY A 33 23.40 -23.97 -32.89
C GLY A 33 22.31 -24.26 -31.87
N SER A 34 22.69 -24.84 -30.70
CA SER A 34 21.75 -25.19 -29.64
C SER A 34 21.49 -24.04 -28.65
N CYS A 35 22.08 -22.85 -28.88
CA CYS A 35 21.89 -21.72 -27.98
C CYS A 35 20.41 -21.37 -27.83
N GLU A 36 19.93 -21.44 -26.60
CA GLU A 36 18.59 -21.00 -26.21
C GLU A 36 18.73 -19.67 -25.51
N TYR A 37 17.89 -18.72 -25.90
CA TYR A 37 17.81 -17.40 -25.25
C TYR A 37 16.47 -17.29 -24.56
N GLU A 38 16.41 -16.54 -23.44
CA GLU A 38 15.12 -16.16 -22.89
C GLU A 38 14.30 -15.48 -23.99
N ASP A 39 13.09 -15.93 -24.19
CA ASP A 39 12.16 -15.24 -25.10
C ASP A 39 12.04 -13.79 -24.62
N PHE A 40 12.62 -12.88 -25.37
CA PHE A 40 12.47 -11.45 -25.11
C PHE A 40 10.99 -11.08 -25.33
N ASN A 41 10.23 -11.14 -24.24
CA ASN A 41 8.87 -10.61 -24.23
C ASN A 41 8.97 -9.11 -23.93
N PRO A 42 8.75 -8.23 -24.91
CA PRO A 42 8.85 -6.78 -24.70
C PRO A 42 7.81 -6.24 -23.71
N ALA A 43 6.77 -7.02 -23.43
CA ALA A 43 5.76 -6.71 -22.43
C ALA A 43 6.19 -7.10 -20.99
N LYS A 44 7.33 -7.79 -20.81
CA LYS A 44 7.82 -8.20 -19.50
C LYS A 44 8.69 -7.12 -18.87
N LEU A 45 8.38 -6.75 -17.64
CA LEU A 45 9.15 -5.83 -16.83
C LEU A 45 9.99 -6.64 -15.85
N LEU A 46 11.29 -6.44 -15.88
CA LEU A 46 12.28 -7.18 -15.09
C LEU A 46 13.37 -6.26 -14.55
N GLY A 47 13.75 -6.42 -13.30
CA GLY A 47 14.91 -5.77 -12.70
C GLY A 47 14.83 -4.24 -12.75
N GLN A 48 15.88 -3.57 -13.23
CA GLN A 48 15.99 -2.11 -13.19
C GLN A 48 15.54 -1.45 -14.49
N ILE A 49 14.66 -0.48 -14.39
CA ILE A 49 14.30 0.42 -15.50
C ILE A 49 15.31 1.58 -15.49
N LEU A 50 16.24 1.55 -16.44
CA LEU A 50 17.39 2.45 -16.52
C LEU A 50 17.17 3.65 -17.47
N GLN A 51 16.07 3.68 -18.20
CA GLN A 51 15.70 4.72 -19.17
C GLN A 51 14.20 4.98 -19.07
N ASN A 52 13.78 6.18 -19.42
CA ASN A 52 12.36 6.50 -19.48
C ASN A 52 11.61 5.46 -20.32
N LYS A 53 10.52 4.95 -19.77
CA LYS A 53 9.72 3.90 -20.39
C LYS A 53 8.24 4.27 -20.33
N THR A 54 7.52 3.97 -21.40
CA THR A 54 6.07 4.11 -21.44
C THR A 54 5.44 2.72 -21.55
N LEU A 55 4.47 2.46 -20.69
CA LEU A 55 3.59 1.29 -20.77
C LEU A 55 2.31 1.72 -21.46
N THR A 56 1.98 1.04 -22.55
CA THR A 56 0.84 1.36 -23.41
C THR A 56 -0.36 0.44 -23.12
N LYS A 57 -1.57 0.94 -23.30
CA LYS A 57 -2.80 0.20 -22.99
C LYS A 57 -3.12 -0.95 -23.96
N ASP A 58 -2.50 -0.99 -25.11
CA ASP A 58 -2.70 -2.06 -26.11
C ASP A 58 -1.94 -3.34 -25.75
N THR A 59 -1.18 -3.32 -24.66
CA THR A 59 -0.34 -4.42 -24.20
C THR A 59 -0.64 -4.73 -22.74
N VAL A 60 -0.90 -6.00 -22.42
CA VAL A 60 -0.90 -6.47 -21.02
C VAL A 60 0.55 -6.65 -20.59
N TRP A 61 1.00 -5.82 -19.65
CA TRP A 61 2.36 -5.84 -19.13
C TRP A 61 2.51 -6.88 -18.03
N ILE A 62 3.66 -7.53 -17.97
CA ILE A 62 3.95 -8.53 -16.94
C ILE A 62 5.06 -8.01 -16.03
N LEU A 63 4.72 -7.83 -14.77
CA LEU A 63 5.67 -7.52 -13.69
C LEU A 63 6.24 -8.83 -13.14
N ASP A 64 7.56 -9.04 -13.24
CA ASP A 64 8.20 -10.28 -12.81
C ASP A 64 9.37 -10.00 -11.86
N GLY A 65 9.21 -10.42 -10.61
CA GLY A 65 10.12 -10.10 -9.52
C GLY A 65 10.14 -8.59 -9.20
N ARG A 66 11.17 -8.13 -8.51
CA ARG A 66 11.31 -6.72 -8.15
C ARG A 66 11.72 -5.88 -9.36
N VAL A 67 10.84 -4.97 -9.76
CA VAL A 67 11.07 -4.00 -10.85
C VAL A 67 11.27 -2.62 -10.26
N THR A 68 12.43 -2.02 -10.52
CA THR A 68 12.81 -0.73 -9.91
C THR A 68 12.95 0.36 -10.96
N VAL A 69 12.18 1.44 -10.81
CA VAL A 69 12.37 2.70 -11.55
C VAL A 69 13.52 3.45 -10.91
N MET A 70 14.62 3.60 -11.65
CA MET A 70 15.86 4.16 -11.11
C MET A 70 15.81 5.68 -10.98
N GLU A 71 16.68 6.25 -10.15
CA GLU A 71 16.85 7.69 -10.00
C GLU A 71 17.08 8.38 -11.35
N GLY A 72 16.38 9.50 -11.59
CA GLY A 72 16.41 10.25 -12.83
C GLY A 72 15.61 9.62 -13.99
N VAL A 73 14.94 8.49 -13.75
CA VAL A 73 14.11 7.79 -14.75
C VAL A 73 12.64 8.02 -14.47
N THR A 74 11.84 8.14 -15.52
CA THR A 74 10.39 8.23 -15.45
C THR A 74 9.74 7.00 -16.10
N LEU A 75 8.92 6.29 -15.34
CA LEU A 75 7.98 5.30 -15.84
C LEU A 75 6.64 6.01 -16.11
N SER A 76 6.22 6.06 -17.36
CA SER A 76 4.91 6.57 -17.75
C SER A 76 3.96 5.42 -18.06
N ILE A 77 2.73 5.50 -17.60
CA ILE A 77 1.70 4.46 -17.80
C ILE A 77 0.46 5.15 -18.37
N GLU A 78 0.02 4.71 -19.56
CA GLU A 78 -1.15 5.25 -20.23
C GLU A 78 -2.45 4.87 -19.52
N PRO A 79 -3.52 5.67 -19.63
CA PRO A 79 -4.85 5.29 -19.15
C PRO A 79 -5.29 3.92 -19.71
N GLY A 80 -5.96 3.11 -18.88
CA GLY A 80 -6.46 1.80 -19.25
C GLY A 80 -5.40 0.69 -19.37
N THR A 81 -4.15 0.97 -19.00
CA THR A 81 -3.09 -0.05 -19.01
C THR A 81 -3.31 -1.10 -17.92
N ILE A 82 -3.12 -2.36 -18.28
CA ILE A 82 -3.18 -3.50 -17.34
C ILE A 82 -1.77 -4.03 -17.11
N ILE A 83 -1.37 -4.12 -15.84
CA ILE A 83 -0.11 -4.69 -15.38
C ILE A 83 -0.43 -5.90 -14.50
N LYS A 84 -0.03 -7.09 -14.96
CA LYS A 84 -0.22 -8.34 -14.22
C LYS A 84 1.09 -8.80 -13.62
N ALA A 85 1.09 -9.05 -12.33
CA ALA A 85 2.27 -9.50 -11.61
C ALA A 85 2.39 -11.02 -11.60
N GLU A 86 3.59 -11.53 -11.87
CA GLU A 86 3.91 -12.95 -11.66
C GLU A 86 3.83 -13.27 -10.16
N PRO A 87 3.34 -14.45 -9.79
CA PRO A 87 3.33 -14.87 -8.40
C PRO A 87 4.75 -15.09 -7.88
N GLY A 88 4.96 -14.83 -6.59
CA GLY A 88 6.25 -15.06 -5.94
C GLY A 88 6.20 -14.61 -4.49
N THR A 89 7.10 -15.16 -3.68
CA THR A 89 7.31 -14.81 -2.27
C THR A 89 8.79 -14.60 -2.00
N GLY A 90 9.14 -13.97 -0.89
CA GLY A 90 10.52 -13.71 -0.52
C GLY A 90 11.23 -12.85 -1.56
N SER A 91 12.39 -13.27 -1.98
CA SER A 91 13.18 -12.55 -3.00
C SER A 91 12.58 -12.56 -4.41
N SER A 92 11.62 -13.45 -4.66
CA SER A 92 10.92 -13.57 -5.95
C SER A 92 9.56 -12.85 -5.99
N ALA A 93 9.14 -12.21 -4.89
CA ALA A 93 7.92 -11.42 -4.86
C ALA A 93 7.96 -10.33 -5.93
N SER A 94 6.95 -10.31 -6.80
CA SER A 94 6.82 -9.26 -7.82
C SER A 94 6.37 -7.97 -7.18
N THR A 95 7.15 -6.89 -7.35
CA THR A 95 6.88 -5.58 -6.75
C THR A 95 7.36 -4.48 -7.67
N LEU A 96 6.59 -3.42 -7.83
CA LEU A 96 7.04 -2.20 -8.50
C LEU A 96 7.60 -1.23 -7.46
N ILE A 97 8.86 -0.86 -7.61
CA ILE A 97 9.54 0.10 -6.71
C ILE A 97 9.92 1.34 -7.50
N VAL A 98 9.45 2.49 -7.09
CA VAL A 98 9.97 3.78 -7.54
C VAL A 98 11.02 4.21 -6.53
N LYS A 99 12.29 4.10 -6.93
CA LYS A 99 13.41 4.49 -6.07
C LYS A 99 13.42 6.00 -5.86
N ARG A 100 13.94 6.47 -4.74
CA ARG A 100 14.20 7.88 -4.47
C ARG A 100 14.79 8.61 -5.69
N GLY A 101 14.13 9.69 -6.13
CA GLY A 101 14.53 10.45 -7.32
C GLY A 101 14.16 9.80 -8.66
N GLY A 102 13.57 8.61 -8.65
CA GLY A 102 12.80 8.07 -9.77
C GLY A 102 11.41 8.70 -9.82
N LYS A 103 10.68 8.54 -10.93
CA LYS A 103 9.33 9.06 -11.10
C LYS A 103 8.39 8.04 -11.72
N ILE A 104 7.14 8.06 -11.26
CA ILE A 104 6.05 7.36 -11.91
C ILE A 104 4.97 8.36 -12.34
N ASN A 105 4.56 8.30 -13.62
CA ASN A 105 3.42 9.03 -14.14
C ASN A 105 2.37 8.00 -14.59
N ALA A 106 1.66 7.45 -13.64
CA ALA A 106 0.51 6.57 -13.86
C ALA A 106 -0.74 7.43 -13.80
N ILE A 107 -1.24 7.86 -14.95
CA ILE A 107 -2.33 8.82 -15.03
C ILE A 107 -3.48 8.16 -15.79
N GLY A 108 -4.32 7.42 -15.05
CA GLY A 108 -5.57 6.88 -15.54
C GLY A 108 -6.69 7.92 -15.60
N THR A 109 -7.88 7.46 -15.95
CA THR A 109 -9.14 8.23 -15.88
C THR A 109 -10.23 7.37 -15.26
N SER A 110 -11.35 7.97 -14.90
CA SER A 110 -12.52 7.22 -14.39
C SER A 110 -13.03 6.17 -15.40
N GLU A 111 -12.90 6.44 -16.71
CA GLU A 111 -13.34 5.53 -17.77
C GLU A 111 -12.26 4.50 -18.15
N GLU A 112 -10.99 4.86 -17.93
CA GLU A 112 -9.84 4.02 -18.27
C GLU A 112 -8.84 4.00 -17.09
N PRO A 113 -9.19 3.39 -15.94
CA PRO A 113 -8.26 3.25 -14.82
C PRO A 113 -7.08 2.35 -15.18
N ILE A 114 -5.94 2.59 -14.56
CA ILE A 114 -4.77 1.71 -14.65
C ILE A 114 -4.94 0.60 -13.61
N ILE A 115 -4.69 -0.66 -14.00
CA ILE A 115 -4.90 -1.80 -13.10
C ILE A 115 -3.58 -2.54 -12.91
N PHE A 116 -3.14 -2.61 -11.64
CA PHE A 116 -2.12 -3.54 -11.17
C PHE A 116 -2.81 -4.71 -10.48
N THR A 117 -2.56 -5.93 -10.92
CA THR A 117 -3.20 -7.10 -10.34
C THR A 117 -2.34 -8.35 -10.47
N ALA A 118 -2.77 -9.44 -9.85
CA ALA A 118 -2.13 -10.74 -9.98
C ALA A 118 -2.31 -11.33 -11.39
N LYS A 119 -1.37 -12.15 -11.84
CA LYS A 119 -1.44 -12.84 -13.13
C LYS A 119 -2.71 -13.67 -13.30
N GLN A 120 -3.20 -14.26 -12.20
CA GLN A 120 -4.39 -15.12 -12.16
C GLN A 120 -5.72 -14.37 -12.26
N ASP A 121 -5.71 -13.07 -12.07
CA ASP A 121 -6.91 -12.24 -12.17
C ASP A 121 -7.31 -12.09 -13.65
N ASN A 122 -8.48 -12.59 -14.00
CA ASN A 122 -9.04 -12.48 -15.35
C ASN A 122 -9.76 -11.14 -15.57
N LEU A 123 -9.91 -10.32 -14.50
CA LEU A 123 -10.68 -9.07 -14.51
C LEU A 123 -12.19 -9.29 -14.80
N ASP A 124 -12.70 -10.47 -14.48
CA ASP A 124 -14.11 -10.86 -14.65
C ASP A 124 -14.81 -11.21 -13.32
N GLY A 125 -14.16 -10.84 -12.18
CA GLY A 125 -14.64 -11.16 -10.85
C GLY A 125 -14.26 -12.57 -10.37
N ASN A 126 -13.33 -13.24 -11.02
CA ASN A 126 -12.84 -14.56 -10.59
C ASN A 126 -12.05 -14.53 -9.27
N LEU A 127 -11.54 -13.37 -8.89
CA LEU A 127 -10.89 -13.12 -7.59
C LEU A 127 -11.72 -12.08 -6.84
N ASN A 128 -12.17 -12.43 -5.64
CA ASN A 128 -12.86 -11.51 -4.75
C ASN A 128 -11.87 -10.80 -3.79
N GLU A 129 -12.36 -9.89 -2.97
CA GLU A 129 -11.59 -9.10 -2.01
C GLU A 129 -10.86 -9.93 -0.95
N GLY A 130 -11.34 -11.13 -0.66
CA GLY A 130 -10.68 -12.06 0.27
C GLY A 130 -9.43 -12.74 -0.31
N VAL A 131 -9.20 -12.63 -1.63
CA VAL A 131 -8.00 -13.18 -2.28
C VAL A 131 -6.88 -12.17 -2.21
N ARG A 132 -5.79 -12.51 -1.53
CA ARG A 132 -4.66 -11.62 -1.22
C ARG A 132 -3.32 -12.38 -1.28
N GLY A 133 -2.18 -11.69 -1.17
CA GLY A 133 -0.84 -12.30 -1.11
C GLY A 133 -0.34 -12.89 -2.41
N LEU A 134 -0.94 -12.55 -3.57
CA LEU A 134 -0.57 -13.16 -4.84
C LEU A 134 0.66 -12.51 -5.51
N TRP A 135 0.99 -11.30 -5.13
CA TRP A 135 2.16 -10.52 -5.53
C TRP A 135 2.45 -9.47 -4.47
N GLY A 136 3.52 -8.69 -4.58
CA GLY A 136 3.82 -7.67 -3.57
C GLY A 136 2.81 -6.51 -3.61
N GLY A 137 3.20 -5.42 -4.18
CA GLY A 137 2.46 -4.17 -4.24
C GLY A 137 3.25 -3.11 -4.99
N VAL A 138 2.91 -1.85 -4.76
CA VAL A 138 3.59 -0.68 -5.35
C VAL A 138 4.24 0.14 -4.23
N ILE A 139 5.55 0.38 -4.34
CA ILE A 139 6.33 1.18 -3.39
C ILE A 139 6.85 2.42 -4.10
N ILE A 140 6.58 3.60 -3.53
CA ILE A 140 7.09 4.89 -4.02
C ILE A 140 7.94 5.51 -2.92
N ASN A 141 9.25 5.64 -3.15
CA ASN A 141 10.19 6.22 -2.20
C ASN A 141 10.58 7.64 -2.60
N GLY A 142 10.38 8.59 -1.68
CA GLY A 142 10.71 10.00 -1.83
C GLY A 142 11.91 10.46 -1.00
N LYS A 143 12.16 11.76 -1.06
CA LYS A 143 13.25 12.48 -0.36
C LYS A 143 12.75 13.46 0.69
N ALA A 144 11.47 13.38 1.07
CA ALA A 144 10.93 14.25 2.10
C ALA A 144 11.43 13.85 3.50
N PRO A 145 11.32 14.74 4.49
CA PRO A 145 11.65 14.41 5.88
C PRO A 145 10.72 13.35 6.45
N ALA A 146 11.25 12.48 7.29
CA ALA A 146 10.50 11.54 8.10
C ALA A 146 11.23 11.32 9.44
N SER A 147 10.53 10.86 10.45
CA SER A 147 11.04 10.73 11.80
C SER A 147 11.49 9.30 12.08
N PHE A 148 12.72 8.99 11.75
CA PHE A 148 13.26 7.65 11.89
C PHE A 148 13.98 7.42 13.21
N VAL A 149 13.95 6.19 13.67
CA VAL A 149 14.75 5.68 14.80
C VAL A 149 16.23 6.07 14.61
N GLY A 150 16.86 6.58 15.68
CA GLY A 150 18.24 7.03 15.64
C GLY A 150 18.48 8.39 14.97
N ASN A 151 17.44 9.13 14.62
CA ASN A 151 17.50 10.46 14.00
C ASN A 151 18.29 10.48 12.68
N VAL A 152 18.25 9.42 11.93
CA VAL A 152 18.86 9.35 10.59
C VAL A 152 17.96 10.05 9.58
N THR A 153 18.53 10.58 8.50
CA THR A 153 17.76 11.25 7.43
C THR A 153 17.25 10.30 6.36
N GLU A 154 17.78 9.09 6.35
CA GLU A 154 17.41 8.05 5.38
C GLU A 154 17.25 6.72 6.10
N PHE A 155 16.22 5.98 5.75
CA PHE A 155 15.94 4.68 6.34
C PHE A 155 15.61 3.65 5.26
N GLN A 156 15.55 2.39 5.63
CA GLN A 156 15.15 1.31 4.74
C GLN A 156 13.67 1.06 4.91
N ILE A 157 12.93 1.11 3.81
CA ILE A 157 11.50 0.76 3.81
C ILE A 157 11.32 -0.71 4.23
N GLU A 158 10.27 -0.99 4.91
CA GLU A 158 9.85 -2.33 5.24
C GLU A 158 9.64 -3.21 3.99
N GLY A 159 9.72 -4.52 4.13
CA GLY A 159 9.52 -5.46 3.02
C GLY A 159 10.67 -5.52 2.00
N ILE A 160 11.61 -4.58 1.97
CA ILE A 160 12.76 -4.59 1.06
C ILE A 160 14.05 -4.85 1.82
N PRO A 161 14.83 -5.89 1.48
CA PRO A 161 16.06 -6.23 2.19
C PRO A 161 17.03 -5.05 2.32
N ALA A 162 17.66 -4.88 3.49
CA ALA A 162 18.56 -3.76 3.78
C ALA A 162 19.77 -3.65 2.81
N THR A 163 20.08 -4.73 2.09
CA THR A 163 21.13 -4.74 1.06
C THR A 163 20.66 -4.20 -0.29
N ASP A 164 19.36 -4.07 -0.48
CA ASP A 164 18.75 -3.53 -1.70
C ASP A 164 18.48 -2.02 -1.53
N LEU A 165 19.37 -1.21 -2.08
CA LEU A 165 19.30 0.25 -1.97
C LEU A 165 18.08 0.87 -2.71
N SER A 166 17.29 0.09 -3.41
CA SER A 166 16.03 0.58 -3.99
C SER A 166 14.96 0.85 -2.93
N GLY A 167 15.07 0.21 -1.76
CA GLY A 167 14.20 0.44 -0.62
C GLY A 167 14.59 1.63 0.26
N ARG A 168 15.57 2.44 -0.10
CA ARG A 168 15.91 3.64 0.68
C ARG A 168 14.87 4.73 0.48
N MET A 169 14.40 5.31 1.60
CA MET A 169 13.48 6.44 1.66
C MET A 169 14.03 7.55 2.55
N GLY A 170 13.45 8.76 2.46
CA GLY A 170 13.79 9.88 3.31
C GLY A 170 14.84 10.83 2.74
N GLY A 171 14.96 11.98 3.37
CA GLY A 171 15.82 13.08 2.97
C GLY A 171 15.46 14.38 3.68
N THR A 172 15.65 15.49 2.98
CA THR A 172 15.40 16.85 3.52
C THR A 172 14.60 17.73 2.55
N GLU A 173 13.94 17.12 1.56
CA GLU A 173 13.22 17.81 0.49
C GLU A 173 11.70 17.67 0.69
N PRO A 174 11.01 18.50 1.51
CA PRO A 174 9.58 18.35 1.79
C PRO A 174 8.71 18.47 0.53
N HIS A 175 9.19 19.16 -0.50
CA HIS A 175 8.53 19.31 -1.80
C HIS A 175 9.04 18.30 -2.85
N ASP A 176 9.59 17.18 -2.43
CA ASP A 176 10.00 16.10 -3.34
C ASP A 176 8.85 15.69 -4.26
N ASN A 177 9.21 15.33 -5.49
CA ASN A 177 8.24 14.99 -6.53
C ASN A 177 8.60 13.65 -7.18
N SER A 178 7.90 12.62 -6.78
CA SER A 178 7.99 11.26 -7.33
C SER A 178 7.02 11.01 -8.51
N GLY A 179 6.26 12.02 -8.94
CA GLY A 179 5.40 11.96 -10.13
C GLY A 179 3.91 12.12 -9.82
N ILE A 180 3.08 11.44 -10.62
CA ILE A 180 1.62 11.46 -10.51
C ILE A 180 1.12 10.02 -10.51
N PHE A 181 0.33 9.66 -9.51
CA PHE A 181 -0.29 8.34 -9.36
C PHE A 181 -1.79 8.52 -9.17
N ARG A 182 -2.55 8.35 -10.25
CA ARG A 182 -3.95 8.77 -10.33
C ARG A 182 -4.81 7.77 -11.10
N TYR A 183 -6.04 7.51 -10.62
CA TYR A 183 -6.96 6.51 -11.15
C TYR A 183 -6.27 5.17 -11.35
N VAL A 184 -5.78 4.62 -10.26
CA VAL A 184 -5.06 3.36 -10.24
C VAL A 184 -5.74 2.39 -9.27
N SER A 185 -5.99 1.17 -9.74
CA SER A 185 -6.49 0.06 -8.92
C SER A 185 -5.36 -0.94 -8.70
N ILE A 186 -5.09 -1.28 -7.44
CA ILE A 186 -4.07 -2.25 -6.99
C ILE A 186 -4.80 -3.40 -6.32
N ARG A 187 -4.66 -4.64 -6.85
CA ARG A 187 -5.50 -5.75 -6.41
C ARG A 187 -4.68 -6.98 -6.05
N HIS A 188 -5.09 -7.65 -4.98
CA HIS A 188 -4.61 -8.96 -4.54
C HIS A 188 -3.11 -9.02 -4.21
N GLY A 189 -2.59 -7.91 -3.67
CA GLY A 189 -1.21 -7.75 -3.21
C GLY A 189 -0.94 -8.35 -1.84
N GLY A 190 0.20 -7.97 -1.24
CA GLY A 190 0.57 -8.37 0.13
C GLY A 190 1.39 -9.64 0.20
N SER A 191 2.19 -9.96 -0.82
CA SER A 191 3.05 -11.15 -0.76
C SER A 191 4.14 -11.01 0.31
N GLU A 192 4.31 -12.04 1.11
CA GLU A 192 5.36 -12.14 2.12
C GLU A 192 6.75 -12.10 1.46
N ILE A 193 7.62 -11.22 1.96
CA ILE A 193 9.03 -11.08 1.52
C ILE A 193 10.00 -11.74 2.49
N GLY A 194 9.62 -11.85 3.76
CA GLY A 194 10.36 -12.51 4.83
C GLY A 194 9.39 -12.88 5.95
N GLU A 195 9.80 -13.67 6.93
CA GLU A 195 8.94 -14.11 8.03
C GLU A 195 8.35 -12.89 8.77
N GLY A 196 7.03 -12.68 8.62
CA GLY A 196 6.30 -11.56 9.21
C GLY A 196 6.62 -10.19 8.58
N ASN A 197 6.99 -10.17 7.30
CA ASN A 197 7.20 -8.95 6.52
C ASN A 197 6.50 -9.12 5.17
N GLU A 198 5.39 -8.50 5.02
CA GLU A 198 4.58 -8.40 3.83
C GLU A 198 4.80 -7.05 3.13
N ILE A 199 4.19 -6.85 1.99
CA ILE A 199 4.18 -5.54 1.29
C ILE A 199 2.75 -5.01 1.30
N ASN A 200 2.61 -3.75 1.64
CA ASN A 200 1.33 -3.05 1.55
C ASN A 200 0.83 -2.92 0.10
N GLY A 201 -0.44 -2.68 -0.07
CA GLY A 201 -1.01 -2.42 -1.39
C GLY A 201 -0.31 -1.24 -2.07
N LEU A 202 -0.28 -0.11 -1.40
CA LEU A 202 0.50 1.07 -1.77
C LEU A 202 1.35 1.56 -0.60
N THR A 203 2.66 1.54 -0.75
CA THR A 203 3.60 2.10 0.23
C THR A 203 4.16 3.43 -0.24
N LEU A 204 4.05 4.47 0.59
CA LEU A 204 4.59 5.81 0.34
C LEU A 204 5.71 6.13 1.34
N GLY A 205 6.97 5.83 0.97
CA GLY A 205 8.12 6.04 1.86
C GLY A 205 8.70 7.45 1.74
N ALA A 206 8.44 8.33 2.71
CA ALA A 206 8.94 9.70 2.78
C ALA A 206 8.72 10.51 1.47
N VAL A 207 7.52 10.42 0.93
CA VAL A 207 7.13 11.11 -0.30
C VAL A 207 6.77 12.57 -0.01
N GLY A 208 7.19 13.50 -0.86
CA GLY A 208 6.94 14.93 -0.69
C GLY A 208 5.65 15.43 -1.35
N ASP A 209 5.20 16.63 -0.93
CA ASP A 209 3.95 17.28 -1.38
C ASP A 209 3.97 17.74 -2.86
N GLY A 210 5.11 17.66 -3.53
CA GLY A 210 5.22 17.81 -4.97
C GLY A 210 4.69 16.62 -5.76
N THR A 211 4.44 15.47 -5.10
CA THR A 211 3.87 14.26 -5.69
C THR A 211 2.36 14.29 -5.60
N GLN A 212 1.69 13.87 -6.67
CA GLN A 212 0.22 13.75 -6.68
C GLN A 212 -0.18 12.29 -6.54
N VAL A 213 -1.02 11.99 -5.54
CA VAL A 213 -1.60 10.66 -5.30
C VAL A 213 -3.09 10.85 -5.07
N ASP A 214 -3.89 10.41 -6.03
CA ASP A 214 -5.34 10.57 -5.91
C ASP A 214 -6.13 9.54 -6.75
N HIS A 215 -7.35 9.24 -6.31
CA HIS A 215 -8.22 8.25 -6.94
C HIS A 215 -7.50 6.89 -7.04
N ILE A 216 -7.19 6.32 -5.89
CA ILE A 216 -6.54 5.01 -5.78
C ILE A 216 -7.53 4.03 -5.16
N GLU A 217 -7.59 2.84 -5.74
CA GLU A 217 -8.32 1.71 -5.16
C GLU A 217 -7.31 0.62 -4.79
N ILE A 218 -7.46 0.05 -3.60
CA ILE A 218 -6.68 -1.11 -3.14
C ILE A 218 -7.66 -2.19 -2.71
N VAL A 219 -7.52 -3.40 -3.28
CA VAL A 219 -8.44 -4.52 -3.05
C VAL A 219 -7.67 -5.77 -2.66
N GLY A 220 -7.95 -6.31 -1.50
CA GLY A 220 -7.44 -7.61 -1.09
C GLY A 220 -5.92 -7.64 -0.92
N ASN A 221 -5.38 -6.84 -0.02
CA ASN A 221 -3.96 -6.91 0.38
C ASN A 221 -3.81 -7.80 1.63
N THR A 222 -2.66 -8.46 1.84
CA THR A 222 -2.43 -9.28 3.05
C THR A 222 -2.12 -8.41 4.25
N ASP A 223 -1.32 -7.41 4.04
CA ASP A 223 -0.91 -6.35 4.94
C ASP A 223 -1.82 -5.13 4.75
N ASP A 224 -1.33 -3.93 4.98
CA ASP A 224 -2.14 -2.72 4.88
C ASP A 224 -2.63 -2.43 3.47
N GLY A 225 -3.71 -1.66 3.42
CA GLY A 225 -4.15 -1.05 2.18
C GLY A 225 -3.13 -0.01 1.70
N ILE A 226 -3.03 1.09 2.40
CA ILE A 226 -2.02 2.14 2.16
C ILE A 226 -1.24 2.41 3.44
N GLU A 227 0.07 2.34 3.35
CA GLU A 227 0.96 2.75 4.43
C GLU A 227 1.86 3.93 4.02
N ILE A 228 1.97 4.92 4.92
CA ILE A 228 2.72 6.16 4.69
C ILE A 228 3.79 6.36 5.76
N PHE A 229 5.04 6.07 5.41
CA PHE A 229 6.19 6.28 6.28
C PHE A 229 6.69 7.72 6.20
N GLY A 230 6.17 8.61 7.03
CA GLY A 230 6.57 10.00 7.07
C GLY A 230 6.31 10.77 5.77
N GLY A 231 7.08 11.84 5.51
CA GLY A 231 6.89 12.68 4.34
C GLY A 231 5.76 13.69 4.48
N THR A 232 5.43 14.36 3.36
CA THR A 232 4.49 15.49 3.31
C THR A 232 3.47 15.38 2.18
N VAL A 233 3.40 14.24 1.49
CA VAL A 233 2.45 13.98 0.41
C VAL A 233 1.00 14.11 0.90
N ASN A 234 0.08 14.53 0.03
CA ASN A 234 -1.32 14.73 0.37
C ASN A 234 -2.23 13.82 -0.46
N PRO A 235 -2.35 12.53 -0.12
CA PRO A 235 -3.25 11.62 -0.83
C PRO A 235 -4.71 11.97 -0.60
N HIS A 236 -5.54 11.74 -1.63
CA HIS A 236 -6.99 11.90 -1.49
C HIS A 236 -7.77 10.98 -2.42
N HIS A 237 -9.02 10.70 -2.07
CA HIS A 237 -9.89 9.76 -2.80
C HIS A 237 -9.23 8.37 -2.89
N ILE A 238 -8.84 7.84 -1.75
CA ILE A 238 -8.33 6.49 -1.60
C ILE A 238 -9.48 5.57 -1.16
N LEU A 239 -9.67 4.45 -1.82
CA LEU A 239 -10.58 3.40 -1.40
C LEU A 239 -9.78 2.14 -1.10
N VAL A 240 -9.89 1.66 0.14
CA VAL A 240 -9.30 0.38 0.57
C VAL A 240 -10.42 -0.59 0.87
N TRP A 241 -10.32 -1.81 0.34
CA TRP A 241 -11.30 -2.85 0.55
C TRP A 241 -10.66 -4.22 0.74
N GLY A 242 -10.90 -4.82 1.91
CA GLY A 242 -10.53 -6.20 2.17
C GLY A 242 -9.05 -6.47 2.42
N GLN A 243 -8.33 -5.52 3.03
CA GLN A 243 -6.97 -5.70 3.54
C GLN A 243 -6.95 -6.68 4.73
N GLY A 244 -5.78 -7.24 5.02
CA GLY A 244 -5.61 -8.23 6.09
C GLY A 244 -5.09 -7.66 7.38
N ASP A 245 -4.52 -6.46 7.35
CA ASP A 245 -4.10 -5.66 8.49
C ASP A 245 -4.83 -4.33 8.45
N ASP A 246 -4.17 -3.20 8.36
CA ASP A 246 -4.78 -1.89 8.48
C ASP A 246 -5.25 -1.31 7.14
N GLY A 247 -6.32 -0.50 7.18
CA GLY A 247 -6.82 0.20 6.00
C GLY A 247 -5.89 1.32 5.57
N ILE A 248 -5.64 2.22 6.50
CA ILE A 248 -4.71 3.35 6.39
C ILE A 248 -3.77 3.26 7.57
N ASP A 249 -2.48 3.07 7.31
CA ASP A 249 -1.43 3.18 8.33
C ASP A 249 -0.54 4.41 8.08
N LEU A 250 -0.34 5.20 9.14
CA LEU A 250 0.50 6.40 9.14
C LEU A 250 1.64 6.23 10.14
N ASP A 251 2.88 6.13 9.67
CA ASP A 251 4.06 5.89 10.49
C ASP A 251 5.14 6.98 10.31
N CYS A 252 6.21 6.89 11.10
CA CYS A 252 7.42 7.71 11.01
C CYS A 252 7.17 9.22 11.01
N GLY A 253 6.12 9.70 11.70
CA GLY A 253 5.80 11.12 11.79
C GLY A 253 5.40 11.69 10.43
N TYR A 254 4.36 11.17 9.83
CA TYR A 254 3.74 11.72 8.62
C TYR A 254 3.26 13.16 8.86
N ALA A 255 3.56 14.05 7.92
CA ALA A 255 3.29 15.50 8.01
C ALA A 255 2.43 16.02 6.85
N GLY A 256 1.59 15.18 6.29
CA GLY A 256 0.68 15.51 5.19
C GLY A 256 -0.78 15.42 5.60
N ARG A 257 -1.66 15.53 4.58
CA ARG A 257 -3.11 15.39 4.73
C ARG A 257 -3.64 14.27 3.84
N LEU A 258 -4.27 13.26 4.44
CA LEU A 258 -5.05 12.26 3.72
C LEU A 258 -6.54 12.59 3.84
N SER A 259 -7.27 12.62 2.71
CA SER A 259 -8.65 13.11 2.75
C SER A 259 -9.58 12.45 1.73
N ASN A 260 -10.90 12.63 1.95
CA ASN A 260 -11.97 12.16 1.06
C ASN A 260 -11.81 10.67 0.70
N SER A 261 -11.58 9.82 1.69
CA SER A 261 -11.19 8.43 1.48
C SER A 261 -12.16 7.47 2.17
N VAL A 262 -12.10 6.22 1.75
CA VAL A 262 -13.00 5.15 2.19
C VAL A 262 -12.18 3.93 2.57
N VAL A 263 -12.46 3.36 3.73
CA VAL A 263 -11.93 2.04 4.16
C VAL A 263 -13.12 1.13 4.43
N ILE A 264 -13.09 -0.06 3.84
CA ILE A 264 -14.13 -1.08 4.02
C ILE A 264 -13.47 -2.35 4.53
N LEU A 265 -13.71 -2.64 5.79
CA LEU A 265 -13.16 -3.80 6.48
C LEU A 265 -13.87 -5.09 6.06
N THR A 266 -13.18 -6.19 6.24
CA THR A 266 -13.71 -7.57 6.15
C THR A 266 -13.37 -8.32 7.43
N GLU A 267 -13.85 -9.56 7.57
CA GLU A 267 -13.57 -10.40 8.75
C GLU A 267 -12.07 -10.63 9.05
N ALA A 268 -11.20 -10.30 8.10
CA ALA A 268 -9.77 -10.53 8.23
C ALA A 268 -8.97 -9.25 8.42
N SER A 269 -9.63 -8.09 8.45
CA SER A 269 -8.99 -6.79 8.65
C SER A 269 -8.77 -6.53 10.15
N ASP A 270 -7.68 -5.84 10.50
CA ASP A 270 -7.41 -5.37 11.86
C ASP A 270 -8.01 -3.97 12.07
N HIS A 271 -7.32 -2.88 11.83
CA HIS A 271 -7.87 -1.53 12.00
C HIS A 271 -8.32 -0.90 10.68
N ALA A 272 -9.29 0.01 10.76
CA ALA A 272 -9.55 0.88 9.61
C ALA A 272 -8.50 1.99 9.49
N ILE A 273 -7.98 2.47 10.62
CA ILE A 273 -6.90 3.45 10.70
C ILE A 273 -5.93 3.03 11.80
N GLU A 274 -4.65 2.99 11.50
CA GLU A 274 -3.57 2.98 12.50
C GLU A 274 -2.72 4.24 12.35
N VAL A 275 -2.31 4.86 13.44
CA VAL A 275 -1.46 6.05 13.44
C VAL A 275 -0.36 5.91 14.46
N ASP A 276 0.84 5.69 13.97
CA ASP A 276 2.05 5.70 14.77
C ASP A 276 2.72 7.08 14.78
N GLY A 277 3.11 7.50 15.96
CA GLY A 277 3.82 8.75 16.13
C GLY A 277 5.26 8.73 15.60
N PRO A 278 6.02 9.81 15.83
CA PRO A 278 7.39 9.91 15.36
C PRO A 278 8.33 8.94 16.10
N GLU A 279 9.11 8.16 15.35
CA GLU A 279 10.11 7.23 15.90
C GLU A 279 11.43 7.94 16.33
N GLY A 280 11.70 9.10 15.78
CA GLY A 280 12.86 9.95 16.09
C GLY A 280 12.47 11.26 16.77
N SER A 281 13.35 12.25 16.69
CA SER A 281 13.13 13.58 17.30
C SER A 281 12.44 14.59 16.38
N LEU A 282 12.22 14.26 15.10
CA LEU A 282 11.45 15.11 14.20
C LEU A 282 9.97 14.95 14.54
N MET A 283 9.39 16.02 15.11
CA MET A 283 7.96 16.06 15.41
C MET A 283 7.20 16.49 14.17
N ALA A 284 6.08 15.82 13.88
CA ALA A 284 5.26 16.08 12.73
C ALA A 284 3.80 15.78 13.06
N GLU A 285 2.89 16.51 12.44
CA GLU A 285 1.45 16.41 12.69
C GLU A 285 0.76 15.99 11.40
N PHE A 286 0.00 14.89 11.47
CA PHE A 286 -0.84 14.42 10.38
C PHE A 286 -2.17 15.17 10.33
N GLU A 287 -2.85 15.11 9.18
CA GLU A 287 -4.25 15.50 9.04
C GLU A 287 -5.04 14.40 8.31
N LEU A 288 -6.02 13.80 9.00
CA LEU A 288 -7.04 12.95 8.40
C LEU A 288 -8.35 13.74 8.32
N ASP A 289 -8.94 13.84 7.12
CA ASP A 289 -10.14 14.66 6.93
C ASP A 289 -11.13 14.03 5.95
N SER A 290 -12.37 13.91 6.35
CA SER A 290 -13.45 13.36 5.52
C SER A 290 -13.19 11.90 5.12
N ILE A 291 -13.03 11.03 6.11
CA ILE A 291 -12.77 9.59 5.93
C ILE A 291 -14.04 8.80 6.30
N TYR A 292 -14.39 7.83 5.46
CA TYR A 292 -15.49 6.92 5.67
C TYR A 292 -14.96 5.54 6.00
N LEU A 293 -15.21 5.09 7.22
CA LEU A 293 -14.80 3.81 7.75
C LEU A 293 -16.03 2.91 7.84
N VAL A 294 -15.99 1.76 7.21
CA VAL A 294 -17.09 0.79 7.15
C VAL A 294 -16.65 -0.51 7.78
N GLY A 295 -17.30 -0.89 8.86
CA GLY A 295 -17.04 -2.15 9.56
C GLY A 295 -17.52 -3.36 8.78
N ALA A 296 -16.98 -4.53 9.11
CA ALA A 296 -17.34 -5.79 8.47
C ALA A 296 -18.70 -6.37 8.96
N THR A 297 -19.36 -5.69 9.87
CA THR A 297 -20.58 -6.21 10.52
C THR A 297 -21.80 -6.07 9.61
N THR A 298 -22.34 -7.20 9.20
CA THR A 298 -23.61 -7.27 8.47
C THR A 298 -24.68 -7.96 9.32
N ASN A 299 -25.91 -7.42 9.30
CA ASN A 299 -27.11 -8.08 9.89
C ASN A 299 -26.99 -8.46 11.37
N CYS A 300 -26.39 -7.63 12.21
CA CYS A 300 -26.31 -7.89 13.66
C CYS A 300 -25.66 -9.24 14.02
N LEU A 301 -24.72 -9.71 13.24
CA LEU A 301 -23.97 -10.92 13.59
C LEU A 301 -23.14 -10.65 14.84
N PRO A 302 -23.22 -11.51 15.87
CA PRO A 302 -22.51 -11.28 17.11
C PRO A 302 -21.02 -11.52 16.96
N ASP A 303 -20.26 -10.76 17.73
CA ASP A 303 -18.88 -10.97 18.18
C ASP A 303 -18.04 -12.00 17.40
N GLY A 304 -17.01 -11.55 16.76
CA GLY A 304 -16.00 -12.38 16.10
C GLY A 304 -15.45 -11.77 14.81
N VAL A 305 -15.86 -10.58 14.50
CA VAL A 305 -15.22 -9.77 13.44
C VAL A 305 -14.25 -8.86 14.17
N ASP A 306 -12.98 -9.21 14.13
CA ASP A 306 -11.90 -8.40 14.68
C ASP A 306 -11.65 -7.24 13.72
N GLY A 307 -12.37 -6.21 13.74
CA GLY A 307 -12.11 -5.02 12.97
C GLY A 307 -12.28 -3.83 13.90
N GLU A 308 -11.19 -3.15 14.19
CA GLU A 308 -11.19 -1.96 15.02
C GLU A 308 -11.35 -0.69 14.19
N ILE A 309 -11.78 0.40 14.84
CA ILE A 309 -12.01 1.65 14.12
C ILE A 309 -10.69 2.37 13.91
N ALA A 310 -9.97 2.64 15.01
CA ALA A 310 -8.70 3.36 14.90
C ALA A 310 -7.83 3.20 16.14
N ASP A 311 -6.52 3.01 15.94
CA ASP A 311 -5.52 3.00 17.00
C ASP A 311 -4.52 4.14 16.83
N TYR A 312 -4.27 4.88 17.90
CA TYR A 312 -3.30 5.98 17.95
C TYR A 312 -2.20 5.62 18.92
N ARG A 313 -0.98 5.42 18.40
CA ARG A 313 0.14 4.81 19.12
C ARG A 313 1.41 5.66 19.06
N LYS A 314 2.38 5.28 19.88
CA LYS A 314 3.78 5.79 19.86
C LYS A 314 3.90 7.32 19.89
N GLY A 315 2.92 8.00 20.46
CA GLY A 315 2.91 9.45 20.55
C GLY A 315 2.39 10.12 19.27
N ALA A 316 1.33 9.60 18.69
CA ALA A 316 0.63 10.18 17.56
C ALA A 316 0.34 11.67 17.76
N MET A 317 0.48 12.47 16.69
CA MET A 317 0.31 13.92 16.70
C MET A 317 -0.38 14.38 15.42
N GLY A 318 -1.46 15.14 15.55
CA GLY A 318 -2.20 15.64 14.41
C GLY A 318 -3.70 15.73 14.69
N VAL A 319 -4.51 15.76 13.65
CA VAL A 319 -5.96 15.87 13.77
C VAL A 319 -6.68 14.85 12.89
N SER A 320 -7.69 14.20 13.49
CA SER A 320 -8.65 13.35 12.79
C SER A 320 -10.01 14.03 12.83
N LYS A 321 -10.49 14.47 11.67
CA LYS A 321 -11.73 15.24 11.58
C LYS A 321 -12.66 14.79 10.46
N ASN A 322 -13.97 15.00 10.68
CA ASN A 322 -15.03 14.61 9.76
C ASN A 322 -14.98 13.11 9.43
N ILE A 323 -14.80 12.27 10.46
CA ILE A 323 -14.69 10.81 10.34
C ILE A 323 -16.07 10.17 10.47
N TRP A 324 -16.40 9.28 9.56
CA TRP A 324 -17.64 8.52 9.54
C TRP A 324 -17.38 7.05 9.89
N CYS A 325 -17.91 6.59 11.02
CA CYS A 325 -17.82 5.20 11.45
C CYS A 325 -19.18 4.52 11.20
N ILE A 326 -19.19 3.55 10.29
CA ILE A 326 -20.41 2.97 9.74
C ILE A 326 -20.41 1.46 9.98
N ASP A 327 -21.44 0.96 10.66
CA ASP A 327 -21.74 -0.46 10.82
C ASP A 327 -20.62 -1.30 11.48
N PHE A 328 -19.95 -0.73 12.48
CA PHE A 328 -18.93 -1.42 13.28
C PHE A 328 -19.58 -2.31 14.38
N ALA A 329 -18.83 -3.33 14.83
CA ALA A 329 -19.25 -4.21 15.92
C ALA A 329 -19.17 -3.51 17.30
N LEU A 330 -19.73 -4.15 18.33
CA LEU A 330 -19.65 -3.63 19.71
C LEU A 330 -18.21 -3.67 20.27
N SER A 331 -17.38 -4.56 19.76
CA SER A 331 -15.97 -4.68 20.16
C SER A 331 -15.03 -3.71 19.47
N SER A 332 -15.50 -3.02 18.42
CA SER A 332 -14.67 -2.09 17.67
C SER A 332 -14.60 -0.74 18.36
N ASP A 333 -13.42 -0.20 18.53
CA ASP A 333 -13.21 1.06 19.25
C ASP A 333 -12.18 2.01 18.60
N VAL A 334 -11.95 3.13 19.25
CA VAL A 334 -10.94 4.13 18.93
C VAL A 334 -10.06 4.30 20.16
N GLU A 335 -8.78 4.00 20.04
CA GLU A 335 -7.89 3.92 21.17
C GLU A 335 -6.76 4.94 21.17
N LEU A 336 -6.48 5.48 22.36
CA LEU A 336 -5.19 6.06 22.68
C LEU A 336 -4.38 5.00 23.41
N ASP A 337 -3.43 4.36 22.73
CA ASP A 337 -2.82 3.11 23.19
C ASP A 337 -1.89 3.30 24.41
N ASN A 338 -1.25 4.47 24.55
CA ASN A 338 -0.27 4.65 25.60
C ASN A 338 -0.20 6.08 26.16
N ASN A 339 0.62 6.26 27.19
CA ASN A 339 0.76 7.55 27.91
C ASN A 339 1.21 8.72 27.05
N SER A 340 1.95 8.50 25.96
CA SER A 340 2.37 9.59 25.08
C SER A 340 1.19 10.12 24.27
N ASP A 341 0.28 9.25 23.84
CA ASP A 341 -0.92 9.64 23.09
C ASP A 341 -1.90 10.39 24.00
N SER A 342 -2.14 9.88 25.22
CA SER A 342 -2.94 10.56 26.25
C SER A 342 -2.38 11.94 26.57
N GLN A 343 -1.06 12.07 26.63
CA GLN A 343 -0.40 13.35 26.90
C GLN A 343 -0.49 14.30 25.70
N ASN A 344 -0.36 13.80 24.48
CA ASN A 344 -0.50 14.59 23.25
C ASN A 344 -1.92 15.10 23.12
N TYR A 345 -2.93 14.27 23.41
CA TYR A 345 -4.32 14.68 23.47
C TYR A 345 -4.52 15.79 24.53
N THR A 346 -4.05 15.60 25.76
CA THR A 346 -4.16 16.59 26.83
C THR A 346 -3.50 17.93 26.47
N ASN A 347 -2.42 17.89 25.70
CA ASN A 347 -1.68 19.09 25.27
C ASN A 347 -2.30 19.76 24.03
N GLY A 348 -3.34 19.19 23.41
CA GLY A 348 -3.92 19.68 22.16
C GLY A 348 -2.99 19.56 20.96
N VAL A 349 -2.18 18.49 20.92
CA VAL A 349 -1.33 18.14 19.77
C VAL A 349 -1.87 16.93 19.02
N LEU A 350 -2.75 16.16 19.65
CA LEU A 350 -3.59 15.14 19.04
C LEU A 350 -5.04 15.58 19.23
N GLU A 351 -5.78 15.77 18.16
CA GLU A 351 -7.11 16.35 18.16
C GLU A 351 -8.12 15.51 17.38
N PHE A 352 -9.37 15.50 17.85
CA PHE A 352 -10.49 14.80 17.25
C PHE A 352 -11.65 15.75 17.04
N GLU A 353 -12.21 15.82 15.81
CA GLU A 353 -13.29 16.74 15.48
C GLU A 353 -14.33 16.07 14.58
N ASN A 354 -15.61 16.21 14.92
CA ASN A 354 -16.75 15.79 14.09
C ASN A 354 -16.68 14.31 13.67
N TRP A 355 -16.79 13.41 14.62
CA TRP A 355 -16.93 11.98 14.39
C TRP A 355 -18.42 11.61 14.31
N TYR A 356 -18.82 10.97 13.22
CA TYR A 356 -20.21 10.57 12.95
C TYR A 356 -20.34 9.06 13.00
N ILE A 357 -21.16 8.54 13.90
CA ILE A 357 -21.29 7.11 14.18
C ILE A 357 -22.66 6.64 13.73
N LYS A 358 -22.71 5.72 12.79
CA LYS A 358 -23.94 5.03 12.39
C LYS A 358 -23.85 3.58 12.86
N ASN A 359 -24.69 3.24 13.85
CA ASN A 359 -24.80 1.88 14.34
C ASN A 359 -25.36 0.93 13.28
N PRO A 360 -24.91 -0.34 13.26
CA PRO A 360 -25.50 -1.37 12.41
C PRO A 360 -26.97 -1.61 12.80
N VAL A 361 -27.80 -1.90 11.81
CA VAL A 361 -29.22 -2.19 11.99
C VAL A 361 -29.58 -3.55 11.41
N ASP A 362 -30.60 -4.20 11.98
CA ASP A 362 -31.18 -5.44 11.44
C ASP A 362 -32.06 -5.15 10.21
N ASP A 363 -32.55 -6.21 9.56
CA ASP A 363 -33.44 -6.11 8.38
C ASP A 363 -34.76 -5.35 8.66
N ASN A 364 -35.10 -5.10 9.91
CA ASN A 364 -36.26 -4.30 10.32
C ASN A 364 -35.91 -2.86 10.68
N GLY A 365 -34.65 -2.48 10.61
CA GLY A 365 -34.14 -1.17 10.96
C GLY A 365 -33.93 -0.95 12.47
N ASN A 366 -33.85 -2.00 13.27
CA ASN A 366 -33.53 -1.87 14.70
C ASN A 366 -32.01 -1.91 14.88
N GLU A 367 -31.48 -1.07 15.76
CA GLU A 367 -30.06 -1.08 16.12
C GLU A 367 -29.66 -2.45 16.71
N CYS A 368 -28.51 -2.97 16.28
CA CYS A 368 -28.05 -4.30 16.63
C CYS A 368 -27.53 -4.44 18.05
N PHE A 369 -26.74 -3.49 18.54
CA PHE A 369 -25.90 -3.72 19.72
C PHE A 369 -26.09 -2.67 20.84
N GLY A 370 -26.77 -1.57 20.62
CA GLY A 370 -26.89 -0.51 21.60
C GLY A 370 -25.52 0.12 21.97
N ILE A 371 -24.69 0.33 20.96
CA ILE A 371 -23.37 0.93 21.10
C ILE A 371 -23.52 2.36 21.64
N THR A 372 -22.69 2.73 22.59
CA THR A 372 -22.65 4.08 23.19
C THR A 372 -21.28 4.72 22.99
N ILE A 373 -21.16 6.01 23.25
CA ILE A 373 -19.85 6.69 23.19
C ILE A 373 -18.82 6.02 24.12
N ASP A 374 -19.25 5.57 25.30
CA ASP A 374 -18.40 4.88 26.27
C ASP A 374 -17.89 3.51 25.78
N ASN A 375 -18.46 2.95 24.72
CA ASN A 375 -18.01 1.71 24.12
C ASN A 375 -17.03 1.92 22.96
N LEU A 376 -16.86 3.16 22.52
CA LEU A 376 -16.14 3.45 21.28
C LEU A 376 -14.83 4.18 21.48
N PHE A 377 -14.63 4.88 22.59
CA PHE A 377 -13.46 5.72 22.80
C PHE A 377 -12.78 5.37 24.12
N TYR A 378 -11.54 4.87 24.02
CA TYR A 378 -10.75 4.40 25.16
C TYR A 378 -9.41 5.09 25.24
N ASP A 379 -9.03 5.50 26.46
CA ASP A 379 -7.67 5.93 26.79
C ASP A 379 -7.00 4.82 27.60
N LYS A 380 -6.19 3.98 26.94
CA LYS A 380 -5.41 2.89 27.57
C LYS A 380 -4.20 3.38 28.34
N GLY A 381 -3.86 4.68 28.24
CA GLY A 381 -2.79 5.29 29.03
C GLY A 381 -3.08 5.26 30.54
N THR A 382 -2.03 5.17 31.32
CA THR A 382 -2.11 5.29 32.80
C THR A 382 -2.15 6.75 33.26
N VAL A 383 -1.87 7.69 32.35
CA VAL A 383 -2.04 9.13 32.56
C VAL A 383 -3.48 9.47 32.17
N GLN A 384 -4.27 9.91 33.12
CA GLN A 384 -5.67 10.24 32.87
C GLN A 384 -5.77 11.45 31.94
N SER A 385 -6.26 11.27 30.71
CA SER A 385 -6.68 12.34 29.82
C SER A 385 -8.19 12.58 29.94
N THR A 386 -8.71 13.57 29.23
CA THR A 386 -10.16 13.82 29.15
C THR A 386 -10.78 13.22 27.88
N PHE A 387 -10.04 12.40 27.13
CA PHE A 387 -10.42 11.87 25.82
C PHE A 387 -11.80 11.20 25.83
N GLU A 388 -12.00 10.21 26.72
CA GLU A 388 -13.30 9.51 26.82
C GLU A 388 -14.46 10.44 27.18
N GLN A 389 -14.21 11.49 27.99
CA GLN A 389 -15.23 12.46 28.36
C GLN A 389 -15.50 13.46 27.22
N ASP A 390 -14.45 13.88 26.52
CA ASP A 390 -14.55 14.83 25.42
C ASP A 390 -15.16 14.19 24.17
N ALA A 391 -15.15 12.87 24.06
CA ALA A 391 -15.80 12.14 22.99
C ALA A 391 -17.29 12.48 22.86
N TYR A 392 -17.97 12.79 23.96
CA TYR A 392 -19.35 13.31 23.93
C TYR A 392 -19.50 14.69 23.28
N ASN A 393 -18.41 15.42 23.05
CA ASN A 393 -18.41 16.72 22.40
C ASN A 393 -18.07 16.64 20.92
N PHE A 394 -17.13 15.74 20.54
CA PHE A 394 -16.69 15.64 19.16
C PHE A 394 -17.35 14.51 18.37
N ALA A 395 -17.96 13.50 19.03
CA ALA A 395 -18.63 12.37 18.40
C ALA A 395 -20.16 12.45 18.54
N SER A 396 -20.87 11.96 17.54
CA SER A 396 -22.34 11.95 17.54
C SER A 396 -22.91 10.80 16.74
N PHE A 397 -24.00 10.19 17.24
CA PHE A 397 -24.74 9.19 16.50
C PHE A 397 -25.60 9.81 15.41
N VAL A 398 -25.61 9.16 14.25
CA VAL A 398 -26.41 9.55 13.10
C VAL A 398 -27.22 8.34 12.59
N THR A 399 -28.35 8.61 11.95
CA THR A 399 -29.20 7.55 11.39
C THR A 399 -29.01 7.35 9.88
N THR A 400 -28.33 8.28 9.22
CA THR A 400 -28.07 8.27 7.77
C THR A 400 -26.65 8.71 7.50
N THR A 401 -26.07 8.20 6.43
CA THR A 401 -24.72 8.58 5.99
C THR A 401 -24.76 9.02 4.53
N PRO A 402 -23.80 9.82 4.06
CA PRO A 402 -23.62 10.12 2.64
C PRO A 402 -22.82 9.03 1.90
N PHE A 403 -22.54 7.89 2.52
CA PHE A 403 -21.62 6.86 2.00
C PHE A 403 -21.99 6.41 0.58
N GLU A 404 -23.25 6.05 0.34
CA GLU A 404 -23.71 5.60 -0.98
C GLU A 404 -23.53 6.68 -2.06
N ASP A 405 -23.79 7.95 -1.70
CA ASP A 405 -23.59 9.06 -2.62
C ASP A 405 -22.11 9.27 -2.93
N ILE A 406 -21.23 9.09 -1.96
CA ILE A 406 -19.78 9.18 -2.12
C ILE A 406 -19.27 8.05 -3.02
N ILE A 407 -19.66 6.80 -2.77
CA ILE A 407 -19.29 5.66 -3.62
C ILE A 407 -19.74 5.90 -5.06
N ASN A 408 -20.99 6.27 -5.27
CA ASN A 408 -21.55 6.45 -6.60
C ASN A 408 -20.98 7.64 -7.38
N ASN A 409 -20.54 8.69 -6.71
CA ASN A 409 -20.04 9.90 -7.37
C ASN A 409 -18.50 9.93 -7.46
N GLU A 410 -17.80 9.63 -6.36
CA GLU A 410 -16.34 9.78 -6.29
C GLU A 410 -15.59 8.49 -6.64
N PHE A 411 -16.22 7.33 -6.35
CA PHE A 411 -15.61 6.01 -6.53
C PHE A 411 -16.34 5.11 -7.55
N SER A 412 -17.17 5.70 -8.41
CA SER A 412 -17.93 4.96 -9.43
C SER A 412 -17.06 4.17 -10.43
N TRP A 413 -15.79 4.47 -10.52
CA TRP A 413 -14.78 3.84 -11.40
C TRP A 413 -14.14 2.60 -10.79
N THR A 414 -14.35 2.31 -9.50
CA THR A 414 -13.68 1.26 -8.74
C THR A 414 -14.26 -0.12 -9.00
N TYR A 415 -13.47 -1.14 -8.74
CA TYR A 415 -13.94 -2.53 -8.74
C TYR A 415 -14.96 -2.76 -7.64
N TYR A 416 -14.81 -2.13 -6.48
CA TYR A 416 -15.80 -2.17 -5.40
C TYR A 416 -17.19 -1.79 -5.89
N ASN A 417 -17.31 -0.63 -6.55
CA ASN A 417 -18.62 -0.17 -7.06
C ASN A 417 -19.17 -1.07 -8.20
N TYR A 418 -18.30 -1.72 -8.95
CA TYR A 418 -18.72 -2.67 -9.99
C TYR A 418 -19.18 -4.00 -9.38
N ALA A 419 -18.62 -4.43 -8.25
CA ALA A 419 -18.92 -5.68 -7.57
C ALA A 419 -20.24 -5.63 -6.77
N HIS A 420 -20.71 -4.44 -6.39
CA HIS A 420 -21.93 -4.17 -5.60
C HIS A 420 -22.95 -3.36 -6.38
#